data_744d3ccd126a05870fcc5a1f9a74a6d5
#
_entry.id   744d3ccd126a05870fcc5a1f9a74a6d5
#
_cell.length_a   1.000
_cell.length_b   1.000
_cell.length_c   1.000
_cell.angle_alpha   90.00
_cell.angle_beta   90.00
_cell.angle_gamma   90.00
#
_symmetry.space_group_name_H-M   'P 1'
#
loop_
_entity.id
_entity.type
_entity.pdbx_description
1 polymer ?
#
loop_
_entity_poly.entity_id
_entity_poly.type
_entity_poly.pdbx_seq_one_letter_code
_entity_poly.pdbx_strand_id
1 'polypeptide(L)'
;MSQEIGIFADILQTNKDKSLYMKSFLKSFFSVMIIVTACVTIFSSCKTEEKYDFVFDVPGQITAAFGAEIVIPFTAENITSISVASQPKGWSVVDVDMVNWTITVKSPTAFTADDSSVEENGILKLTGYTSIGTIVYATSYLSLLNQQIDFTDAYSNCYVVCQKDTRYTIDVTHKGESENRITPADVKLLWQGPKAVVQYCSYDSAKGEFTFFVGHEDITNDDKEVVDTRMPGGNAVVAAYDDNGEIIWSWHLWLTGSDVEASAIRTSAGDFMDRNLGAYHNGDGSVDGDDIYKSYGLYYQWGRKDPMPRPIDYSFTKNNDEYVYGSSDEFIRWKYYDDEDGAGSAEFAAANPLAFVLGSKSNDYDWLYSSHDDTLWSADKKSVNDPCPRGWRMPAGDAFTAFDIDELEDMAQLGDVKGMYGWHLVDRLTGVKMFMPGAGRRSFENGVLTNVNNYGDDYSPLPWIGYYWTAGTAGSKSTSLFFDLNTTRAVNNNYEPQKQMYRANGMQVRCVRE
;
A
#
# COMPACT_ATOMS: atom_id res chain seq x y z
N MET A 1 52.21 -30.76 -1.52
CA MET A 1 52.26 -31.17 -2.95
C MET A 1 51.20 -32.14 -3.41
N SER A 2 50.36 -32.74 -2.52
CA SER A 2 49.27 -33.63 -2.93
C SER A 2 47.87 -32.98 -2.89
N GLN A 3 47.73 -31.79 -2.30
CA GLN A 3 46.46 -31.04 -2.28
C GLN A 3 46.27 -30.08 -3.45
N GLU A 4 47.33 -29.65 -4.10
CA GLU A 4 47.25 -28.74 -5.26
C GLU A 4 46.91 -29.45 -6.57
N ILE A 5 47.15 -30.74 -6.65
CA ILE A 5 46.85 -31.53 -7.84
C ILE A 5 45.36 -31.86 -7.95
N GLY A 6 44.66 -31.94 -6.80
CA GLY A 6 43.21 -32.18 -6.78
C GLY A 6 42.39 -31.00 -7.30
N ILE A 7 42.79 -29.78 -6.99
CA ILE A 7 42.08 -28.56 -7.42
C ILE A 7 42.23 -28.30 -8.92
N PHE A 8 43.36 -28.67 -9.52
CA PHE A 8 43.58 -28.53 -10.94
C PHE A 8 42.80 -29.56 -11.77
N ALA A 9 42.55 -30.75 -11.22
CA ALA A 9 41.76 -31.77 -11.89
C ALA A 9 40.26 -31.40 -11.93
N ASP A 10 39.72 -30.81 -10.86
CA ASP A 10 38.32 -30.34 -10.80
C ASP A 10 38.06 -29.14 -11.72
N ILE A 11 39.03 -28.22 -11.86
CA ILE A 11 38.91 -27.07 -12.77
C ILE A 11 38.94 -27.51 -14.23
N LEU A 12 39.71 -28.53 -14.56
CA LEU A 12 39.75 -29.08 -15.92
C LEU A 12 38.51 -29.91 -16.27
N GLN A 13 37.89 -30.57 -15.28
CA GLN A 13 36.67 -31.33 -15.47
C GLN A 13 35.47 -30.38 -15.71
N THR A 14 35.33 -29.33 -14.93
CA THR A 14 34.26 -28.31 -15.08
C THR A 14 34.36 -27.53 -16.39
N ASN A 15 35.56 -27.32 -16.92
CA ASN A 15 35.72 -26.67 -18.23
C ASN A 15 35.44 -27.58 -19.40
N LYS A 16 35.64 -28.90 -19.27
CA LYS A 16 35.28 -29.88 -20.30
C LYS A 16 33.77 -30.03 -20.42
N ASP A 17 33.07 -30.03 -19.28
CA ASP A 17 31.60 -30.16 -19.29
C ASP A 17 30.92 -28.90 -19.84
N LYS A 18 31.42 -27.69 -19.53
CA LYS A 18 30.94 -26.45 -20.17
C LYS A 18 31.19 -26.43 -21.69
N SER A 19 32.31 -26.97 -22.15
CA SER A 19 32.61 -27.07 -23.59
C SER A 19 31.72 -28.10 -24.32
N LEU A 20 31.32 -29.19 -23.65
CA LEU A 20 30.39 -30.16 -24.22
C LEU A 20 28.94 -29.61 -24.29
N TYR A 21 28.50 -28.89 -23.24
CA TYR A 21 27.19 -28.24 -23.25
C TYR A 21 27.09 -27.16 -24.32
N MET A 22 28.12 -26.33 -24.46
CA MET A 22 28.17 -25.30 -25.49
C MET A 22 28.21 -25.85 -26.90
N LYS A 23 28.91 -26.98 -27.12
CA LYS A 23 28.92 -27.68 -28.42
C LYS A 23 27.61 -28.39 -28.74
N SER A 24 26.90 -28.88 -27.71
CA SER A 24 25.56 -29.46 -27.87
C SER A 24 24.53 -28.38 -28.19
N PHE A 25 24.59 -27.23 -27.49
CA PHE A 25 23.73 -26.07 -27.70
C PHE A 25 23.93 -25.46 -29.09
N LEU A 26 25.19 -25.27 -29.54
CA LEU A 26 25.49 -24.77 -30.87
C LEU A 26 25.07 -25.78 -31.99
N LYS A 27 25.18 -27.10 -31.77
CA LYS A 27 24.68 -28.08 -32.73
C LYS A 27 23.16 -28.07 -32.85
N SER A 28 22.43 -27.91 -31.74
CA SER A 28 20.97 -27.76 -31.74
C SER A 28 20.54 -26.46 -32.44
N PHE A 29 21.26 -25.35 -32.17
CA PHE A 29 20.98 -24.06 -32.79
C PHE A 29 21.27 -24.07 -34.32
N PHE A 30 22.36 -24.68 -34.74
CA PHE A 30 22.66 -24.85 -36.17
C PHE A 30 21.71 -25.82 -36.87
N SER A 31 21.21 -26.86 -36.20
CA SER A 31 20.22 -27.79 -36.79
C SER A 31 18.86 -27.12 -37.00
N VAL A 32 18.43 -26.23 -36.08
CA VAL A 32 17.20 -25.44 -36.25
C VAL A 32 17.38 -24.40 -37.36
N MET A 33 18.56 -23.78 -37.47
CA MET A 33 18.84 -22.80 -38.52
C MET A 33 18.95 -23.44 -39.92
N ILE A 34 19.44 -24.66 -40.02
CA ILE A 34 19.53 -25.38 -41.31
C ILE A 34 18.15 -25.87 -41.78
N ILE A 35 17.24 -26.21 -40.86
CA ILE A 35 15.86 -26.61 -41.23
C ILE A 35 15.07 -25.39 -41.73
N VAL A 36 15.30 -24.19 -41.18
CA VAL A 36 14.67 -22.94 -41.68
C VAL A 36 15.25 -22.52 -43.04
N THR A 37 16.53 -22.79 -43.31
CA THR A 37 17.16 -22.44 -44.59
C THR A 37 16.88 -23.49 -45.70
N ALA A 38 16.60 -24.76 -45.35
CA ALA A 38 16.32 -25.82 -46.32
C ALA A 38 14.89 -25.81 -46.88
N CYS A 39 13.93 -25.09 -46.22
CA CYS A 39 12.58 -24.91 -46.77
C CYS A 39 12.48 -23.81 -47.83
N VAL A 40 13.55 -23.05 -48.11
CA VAL A 40 13.53 -21.91 -49.04
C VAL A 40 14.07 -22.26 -50.42
N THR A 41 14.65 -23.49 -50.67
CA THR A 41 15.37 -23.80 -51.92
C THR A 41 14.75 -24.87 -52.81
N ILE A 42 13.48 -25.23 -52.67
CA ILE A 42 12.83 -26.12 -53.63
C ILE A 42 11.55 -25.47 -54.15
N PHE A 43 11.67 -24.54 -55.06
CA PHE A 43 10.73 -24.24 -56.14
C PHE A 43 11.33 -23.17 -57.05
N SER A 44 12.23 -23.56 -57.91
CA SER A 44 12.62 -22.74 -59.04
C SER A 44 12.33 -23.53 -60.32
N SER A 45 11.17 -23.30 -60.90
CA SER A 45 10.89 -23.56 -62.30
C SER A 45 9.71 -22.75 -62.81
N CYS A 46 10.03 -21.80 -63.65
CA CYS A 46 9.21 -21.15 -64.67
C CYS A 46 7.85 -20.56 -64.32
N LYS A 47 7.87 -19.26 -64.07
CA LYS A 47 7.10 -18.15 -64.68
C LYS A 47 7.53 -16.89 -63.93
N THR A 48 7.56 -15.76 -64.55
CA THR A 48 7.69 -14.47 -63.88
C THR A 48 6.52 -14.32 -62.90
N GLU A 49 6.66 -14.94 -61.69
CA GLU A 49 5.80 -14.70 -60.57
C GLU A 49 6.25 -13.38 -59.99
N GLU A 50 5.33 -12.40 -59.92
CA GLU A 50 5.49 -11.25 -59.07
C GLU A 50 5.79 -11.80 -57.69
N LYS A 51 7.00 -11.55 -57.18
CA LYS A 51 7.42 -11.98 -55.84
C LYS A 51 6.73 -11.06 -54.84
N TYR A 52 5.56 -11.46 -54.36
CA TYR A 52 4.90 -10.79 -53.28
C TYR A 52 5.69 -11.04 -52.00
N ASP A 53 6.40 -10.03 -51.52
CA ASP A 53 6.98 -10.07 -50.20
C ASP A 53 5.87 -9.82 -49.19
N PHE A 54 5.62 -10.77 -48.29
CA PHE A 54 4.66 -10.65 -47.20
C PHE A 54 5.43 -10.35 -45.94
N VAL A 55 5.15 -9.22 -45.32
CA VAL A 55 5.71 -8.82 -44.02
C VAL A 55 4.63 -8.86 -42.99
N PHE A 56 4.89 -9.52 -41.88
CA PHE A 56 4.06 -9.45 -40.68
C PHE A 56 4.97 -9.60 -39.46
N ASP A 57 5.18 -8.50 -38.74
CA ASP A 57 6.08 -8.45 -37.60
C ASP A 57 5.46 -7.66 -36.43
N VAL A 58 5.72 -8.15 -35.24
CA VAL A 58 5.30 -7.55 -33.94
C VAL A 58 6.52 -7.48 -33.04
N PRO A 59 6.56 -6.59 -32.02
CA PRO A 59 7.65 -6.59 -31.04
C PRO A 59 7.86 -7.99 -30.45
N GLY A 60 9.11 -8.44 -30.44
CA GLY A 60 9.45 -9.79 -29.97
C GLY A 60 9.14 -10.05 -28.49
N GLN A 61 9.08 -9.00 -27.69
CA GLN A 61 8.71 -9.06 -26.27
C GLN A 61 7.84 -7.84 -25.90
N ILE A 62 6.82 -8.10 -25.08
CA ILE A 62 5.89 -7.11 -24.56
C ILE A 62 5.77 -7.36 -23.07
N THR A 63 5.99 -6.31 -22.28
CA THR A 63 5.85 -6.37 -20.83
C THR A 63 4.69 -5.49 -20.40
N ALA A 64 3.81 -6.01 -19.57
CA ALA A 64 2.59 -5.34 -19.10
C ALA A 64 2.48 -5.35 -17.59
N ALA A 65 1.94 -4.28 -17.01
CA ALA A 65 1.42 -4.30 -15.65
C ALA A 65 0.14 -5.16 -15.60
N PHE A 66 -0.29 -5.58 -14.41
CA PHE A 66 -1.54 -6.31 -14.23
C PHE A 66 -2.75 -5.49 -14.69
N GLY A 67 -3.66 -6.15 -15.41
CA GLY A 67 -4.90 -5.54 -15.90
C GLY A 67 -4.71 -4.44 -16.92
N ALA A 68 -3.48 -4.18 -17.37
CA ALA A 68 -3.20 -3.14 -18.34
C ALA A 68 -3.68 -3.50 -19.74
N GLU A 69 -4.19 -2.52 -20.47
CA GLU A 69 -4.39 -2.58 -21.91
C GLU A 69 -3.23 -1.88 -22.59
N ILE A 70 -2.52 -2.60 -23.46
CA ILE A 70 -1.32 -2.10 -24.12
C ILE A 70 -1.59 -2.06 -25.61
N VAL A 71 -1.37 -0.90 -26.22
CA VAL A 71 -1.41 -0.73 -27.67
C VAL A 71 -0.03 -0.99 -28.27
N ILE A 72 0.06 -1.99 -29.12
CA ILE A 72 1.29 -2.48 -29.69
C ILE A 72 1.30 -2.17 -31.18
N PRO A 73 2.30 -1.46 -31.71
CA PRO A 73 2.44 -1.29 -33.15
C PRO A 73 2.87 -2.61 -33.81
N PHE A 74 2.40 -2.87 -35.01
CA PHE A 74 2.87 -3.94 -35.87
C PHE A 74 3.23 -3.43 -37.27
N THR A 75 4.05 -4.21 -37.96
CA THR A 75 4.38 -3.97 -39.37
C THR A 75 3.77 -5.05 -40.21
N ALA A 76 3.04 -4.68 -41.26
CA ALA A 76 2.48 -5.62 -42.19
C ALA A 76 2.53 -5.08 -43.63
N GLU A 77 2.90 -5.95 -44.56
CA GLU A 77 2.85 -5.68 -45.98
C GLU A 77 2.13 -6.84 -46.69
N ASN A 78 1.15 -6.50 -47.52
CA ASN A 78 0.28 -7.45 -48.21
C ASN A 78 -0.54 -8.38 -47.31
N ILE A 79 -0.81 -7.96 -46.07
CA ILE A 79 -1.68 -8.62 -45.12
C ILE A 79 -3.06 -7.94 -45.13
N THR A 80 -4.11 -8.71 -45.27
CA THR A 80 -5.49 -8.22 -45.39
C THR A 80 -6.27 -8.31 -44.10
N SER A 81 -5.92 -9.25 -43.22
CA SER A 81 -6.52 -9.42 -41.91
C SER A 81 -5.59 -10.18 -40.95
N ILE A 82 -5.82 -9.98 -39.67
CA ILE A 82 -5.07 -10.66 -38.62
C ILE A 82 -6.07 -11.37 -37.68
N SER A 83 -5.69 -12.56 -37.22
CA SER A 83 -6.40 -13.27 -36.16
C SER A 83 -5.45 -13.82 -35.12
N VAL A 84 -5.97 -14.10 -33.91
CA VAL A 84 -5.20 -14.72 -32.82
C VAL A 84 -5.16 -16.23 -33.04
N ALA A 85 -3.97 -16.81 -33.22
CA ALA A 85 -3.80 -18.24 -33.30
C ALA A 85 -3.71 -18.90 -31.92
N SER A 86 -2.99 -18.27 -30.99
CA SER A 86 -2.92 -18.66 -29.58
C SER A 86 -2.43 -17.50 -28.73
N GLN A 87 -2.82 -17.50 -27.47
CA GLN A 87 -2.37 -16.54 -26.46
C GLN A 87 -2.25 -17.24 -25.11
N PRO A 88 -1.43 -16.74 -24.18
CA PRO A 88 -1.36 -17.27 -22.83
C PRO A 88 -2.71 -17.12 -22.13
N LYS A 89 -3.02 -18.01 -21.20
CA LYS A 89 -4.26 -17.97 -20.45
C LYS A 89 -4.35 -16.68 -19.62
N GLY A 90 -5.53 -16.07 -19.59
CA GLY A 90 -5.75 -14.81 -18.89
C GLY A 90 -5.36 -13.56 -19.69
N TRP A 91 -4.55 -13.69 -20.73
CA TRP A 91 -4.28 -12.62 -21.69
C TRP A 91 -5.36 -12.61 -22.78
N SER A 92 -5.64 -11.44 -23.32
CA SER A 92 -6.56 -11.32 -24.45
C SER A 92 -6.12 -10.24 -25.43
N VAL A 93 -6.31 -10.51 -26.72
CA VAL A 93 -6.26 -9.48 -27.76
C VAL A 93 -7.64 -8.85 -27.82
N VAL A 94 -7.73 -7.57 -27.48
CA VAL A 94 -9.00 -6.83 -27.36
C VAL A 94 -9.38 -6.22 -28.70
N ASP A 95 -8.38 -5.73 -29.46
CA ASP A 95 -8.59 -5.09 -30.75
C ASP A 95 -7.42 -5.30 -31.69
N VAL A 96 -7.71 -5.29 -33.00
CA VAL A 96 -6.72 -5.27 -34.08
C VAL A 96 -7.10 -4.17 -35.08
N ASP A 97 -6.40 -3.05 -34.99
CA ASP A 97 -6.62 -1.91 -35.87
C ASP A 97 -5.69 -1.97 -37.11
N MET A 98 -6.26 -2.38 -38.23
CA MET A 98 -5.56 -2.47 -39.52
C MET A 98 -5.34 -1.11 -40.18
N VAL A 99 -5.96 -0.04 -39.66
CA VAL A 99 -5.79 1.34 -40.19
C VAL A 99 -4.60 2.02 -39.52
N ASN A 100 -4.51 1.92 -38.18
CA ASN A 100 -3.43 2.50 -37.41
C ASN A 100 -2.26 1.54 -37.17
N TRP A 101 -2.38 0.29 -37.64
CA TRP A 101 -1.36 -0.76 -37.50
C TRP A 101 -1.02 -1.06 -36.06
N THR A 102 -2.06 -1.23 -35.24
CA THR A 102 -1.91 -1.51 -33.81
C THR A 102 -2.76 -2.71 -33.37
N ILE A 103 -2.25 -3.42 -32.35
CA ILE A 103 -2.96 -4.48 -31.65
C ILE A 103 -3.07 -4.09 -30.19
N THR A 104 -4.28 -4.13 -29.63
CA THR A 104 -4.49 -3.90 -28.21
C THR A 104 -4.53 -5.23 -27.48
N VAL A 105 -3.59 -5.43 -26.57
CA VAL A 105 -3.47 -6.62 -25.73
C VAL A 105 -3.80 -6.24 -24.30
N LYS A 106 -4.64 -7.03 -23.65
CA LYS A 106 -4.98 -6.89 -22.22
C LYS A 106 -4.29 -8.01 -21.44
N SER A 107 -3.59 -7.61 -20.39
CA SER A 107 -2.93 -8.53 -19.47
C SER A 107 -3.93 -9.14 -18.46
N PRO A 108 -3.55 -10.24 -17.76
CA PRO A 108 -4.37 -10.83 -16.71
C PRO A 108 -4.70 -9.88 -15.58
N THR A 109 -5.84 -10.12 -14.92
CA THR A 109 -6.35 -9.38 -13.76
C THR A 109 -6.45 -10.24 -12.49
N ALA A 110 -6.00 -11.48 -12.54
CA ALA A 110 -6.04 -12.40 -11.40
C ALA A 110 -4.64 -12.91 -11.05
N PHE A 111 -4.39 -13.00 -9.74
CA PHE A 111 -3.28 -13.76 -9.19
C PHE A 111 -3.86 -14.96 -8.49
N THR A 112 -3.62 -16.14 -8.98
CA THR A 112 -3.85 -17.30 -8.15
C THR A 112 -2.76 -18.31 -8.46
N ALA A 113 -1.98 -18.67 -7.46
CA ALA A 113 -0.99 -19.73 -7.56
C ALA A 113 -1.63 -21.06 -7.98
N ASP A 114 -2.92 -21.23 -7.67
CA ASP A 114 -3.70 -22.42 -7.99
C ASP A 114 -4.64 -22.26 -9.18
N ASP A 115 -4.75 -21.05 -9.74
CA ASP A 115 -5.60 -20.82 -10.91
C ASP A 115 -4.84 -21.15 -12.20
N SER A 116 -4.95 -22.41 -12.62
CA SER A 116 -4.43 -22.86 -13.92
C SER A 116 -5.07 -22.15 -15.13
N SER A 117 -6.02 -21.21 -14.87
CA SER A 117 -6.63 -20.37 -15.89
C SER A 117 -5.78 -19.15 -16.27
N VAL A 118 -4.72 -18.84 -15.52
CA VAL A 118 -3.85 -17.68 -15.75
C VAL A 118 -2.41 -18.10 -15.96
N GLU A 119 -1.75 -17.53 -16.97
CA GLU A 119 -0.33 -17.66 -17.24
C GLU A 119 0.30 -16.25 -17.21
N GLU A 120 1.22 -16.01 -16.28
CA GLU A 120 1.90 -14.72 -16.15
C GLU A 120 2.76 -14.38 -17.39
N ASN A 121 3.27 -15.41 -18.04
CA ASN A 121 4.13 -15.27 -19.21
C ASN A 121 3.77 -16.30 -20.28
N GLY A 122 4.00 -15.98 -21.53
CA GLY A 122 3.78 -16.93 -22.61
C GLY A 122 3.86 -16.31 -24.01
N ILE A 123 3.56 -17.10 -25.02
CA ILE A 123 3.67 -16.69 -26.42
C ILE A 123 2.30 -16.32 -26.98
N LEU A 124 2.16 -15.06 -27.39
CA LEU A 124 1.11 -14.61 -28.30
C LEU A 124 1.51 -15.00 -29.72
N LYS A 125 0.68 -15.79 -30.38
CA LYS A 125 0.84 -16.13 -31.79
C LYS A 125 -0.30 -15.54 -32.61
N LEU A 126 0.06 -14.77 -33.63
CA LEU A 126 -0.86 -14.11 -34.53
C LEU A 126 -0.76 -14.74 -35.93
N THR A 127 -1.88 -14.77 -36.63
CA THR A 127 -2.00 -15.24 -38.00
C THR A 127 -2.35 -14.07 -38.89
N GLY A 128 -1.50 -13.76 -39.88
CA GLY A 128 -1.78 -12.81 -40.94
C GLY A 128 -2.27 -13.53 -42.20
N TYR A 129 -3.37 -13.08 -42.76
CA TYR A 129 -3.92 -13.59 -44.00
C TYR A 129 -3.59 -12.66 -45.16
N THR A 130 -3.10 -13.19 -46.26
CA THR A 130 -2.76 -12.43 -47.44
C THR A 130 -3.89 -12.43 -48.47
N SER A 131 -3.86 -11.49 -49.42
CA SER A 131 -4.85 -11.40 -50.50
C SER A 131 -4.85 -12.62 -51.47
N ILE A 132 -3.78 -13.41 -51.46
CA ILE A 132 -3.66 -14.61 -52.30
C ILE A 132 -3.90 -15.91 -51.52
N GLY A 133 -4.36 -15.83 -50.25
CA GLY A 133 -4.70 -16.98 -49.43
C GLY A 133 -3.51 -17.64 -48.70
N THR A 134 -2.32 -17.03 -48.75
CA THR A 134 -1.17 -17.49 -47.96
C THR A 134 -1.33 -17.02 -46.49
N ILE A 135 -0.79 -17.79 -45.54
CA ILE A 135 -0.79 -17.49 -44.12
C ILE A 135 0.62 -17.22 -43.67
N VAL A 136 0.82 -16.13 -42.92
CA VAL A 136 2.06 -15.77 -42.23
C VAL A 136 1.82 -15.65 -40.73
N TYR A 137 2.84 -15.88 -39.93
CA TYR A 137 2.75 -15.83 -38.47
C TYR A 137 3.70 -14.79 -37.91
N ALA A 138 3.22 -14.09 -36.90
CA ALA A 138 4.03 -13.27 -36.01
C ALA A 138 3.87 -13.76 -34.57
N THR A 139 4.92 -13.63 -33.78
CA THR A 139 4.92 -14.05 -32.38
C THR A 139 5.55 -13.01 -31.50
N SER A 140 4.96 -12.82 -30.31
CA SER A 140 5.49 -11.98 -29.26
C SER A 140 5.51 -12.74 -27.93
N TYR A 141 6.56 -12.59 -27.16
CA TYR A 141 6.60 -13.09 -25.79
C TYR A 141 5.96 -12.06 -24.87
N LEU A 142 4.83 -12.42 -24.28
CA LEU A 142 4.13 -11.61 -23.29
C LEU A 142 4.69 -11.93 -21.90
N SER A 143 4.94 -10.91 -21.10
CA SER A 143 5.37 -11.07 -19.72
C SER A 143 4.72 -10.01 -18.82
N LEU A 144 4.29 -10.43 -17.64
CA LEU A 144 3.87 -9.47 -16.61
C LEU A 144 5.08 -8.77 -16.00
N LEU A 145 4.89 -7.51 -15.67
CA LEU A 145 5.89 -6.72 -14.95
C LEU A 145 5.99 -7.31 -13.53
N ASN A 146 7.11 -7.95 -13.23
CA ASN A 146 7.27 -8.81 -12.06
C ASN A 146 8.04 -8.10 -10.94
N GLN A 147 7.63 -6.89 -10.55
CA GLN A 147 8.09 -6.34 -9.29
C GLN A 147 7.25 -6.96 -8.17
N GLN A 148 7.91 -7.71 -7.27
CA GLN A 148 7.28 -8.37 -6.14
C GLN A 148 8.00 -7.99 -4.85
N ILE A 149 7.21 -7.74 -3.80
CA ILE A 149 7.71 -7.55 -2.45
C ILE A 149 7.00 -8.56 -1.56
N ASP A 150 7.78 -9.36 -0.86
CA ASP A 150 7.33 -10.42 0.01
C ASP A 150 7.55 -10.03 1.47
N PHE A 151 6.46 -9.97 2.23
CA PHE A 151 6.43 -9.69 3.66
C PHE A 151 6.06 -10.93 4.49
N THR A 152 6.05 -12.13 3.92
CA THR A 152 5.61 -13.34 4.63
C THR A 152 6.46 -13.66 5.85
N ASP A 153 7.77 -13.34 5.81
CA ASP A 153 8.68 -13.46 6.96
C ASP A 153 8.68 -12.21 7.87
N ALA A 154 7.87 -11.20 7.54
CA ALA A 154 7.85 -9.90 8.21
C ALA A 154 6.45 -9.55 8.73
N TYR A 155 5.77 -10.53 9.33
CA TYR A 155 4.40 -10.35 9.83
C TYR A 155 4.26 -9.22 10.86
N SER A 156 3.18 -8.44 10.73
CA SER A 156 2.89 -7.24 11.52
C SER A 156 1.39 -6.93 11.45
N ASN A 157 0.88 -6.02 12.28
CA ASN A 157 -0.47 -5.47 12.11
C ASN A 157 -0.58 -4.43 11.00
N CYS A 158 0.55 -3.82 10.61
CA CYS A 158 0.59 -2.82 9.58
C CYS A 158 1.75 -3.08 8.63
N TYR A 159 1.49 -3.03 7.33
CA TYR A 159 2.48 -3.17 6.27
C TYR A 159 2.63 -1.85 5.52
N VAL A 160 3.86 -1.34 5.45
CA VAL A 160 4.18 -0.14 4.68
C VAL A 160 4.37 -0.50 3.22
N VAL A 161 3.55 0.08 2.36
CA VAL A 161 3.52 -0.13 0.92
C VAL A 161 3.97 1.15 0.24
N CYS A 162 5.16 1.15 -0.37
CA CYS A 162 5.78 2.37 -0.90
C CYS A 162 6.29 2.26 -2.35
N GLN A 163 6.00 1.16 -3.05
CA GLN A 163 6.38 0.99 -4.45
C GLN A 163 5.15 0.78 -5.32
N LYS A 164 5.03 1.60 -6.37
CA LYS A 164 3.99 1.48 -7.40
C LYS A 164 4.27 0.31 -8.34
N ASP A 165 3.26 -0.12 -9.08
CA ASP A 165 3.32 -1.18 -10.09
C ASP A 165 3.90 -2.48 -9.54
N THR A 166 3.55 -2.80 -8.28
CA THR A 166 4.18 -3.85 -7.50
C THR A 166 3.14 -4.78 -6.90
N ARG A 167 3.43 -6.07 -6.95
CA ARG A 167 2.70 -7.11 -6.23
C ARG A 167 3.30 -7.30 -4.84
N TYR A 168 2.44 -7.32 -3.85
CA TYR A 168 2.81 -7.54 -2.45
C TYR A 168 2.19 -8.84 -1.95
N THR A 169 2.92 -9.56 -1.13
CA THR A 169 2.42 -10.75 -0.43
C THR A 169 2.68 -10.59 1.07
N ILE A 170 1.66 -10.83 1.89
CA ILE A 170 1.72 -10.77 3.35
C ILE A 170 1.32 -12.11 3.96
N ASP A 171 1.89 -12.44 5.13
CA ASP A 171 1.39 -13.53 5.97
C ASP A 171 0.10 -13.12 6.66
N VAL A 172 -0.91 -13.97 6.60
CA VAL A 172 -2.21 -13.76 7.26
C VAL A 172 -2.54 -14.88 8.26
N THR A 173 -1.51 -15.52 8.78
CA THR A 173 -1.62 -16.56 9.82
C THR A 173 -1.17 -16.10 11.20
N HIS A 174 -0.56 -14.90 11.31
CA HIS A 174 -0.08 -14.36 12.59
C HIS A 174 -0.88 -13.15 13.05
N LYS A 175 -1.13 -13.07 14.35
CA LYS A 175 -1.71 -11.89 15.00
C LYS A 175 -0.60 -10.93 15.39
N GLY A 176 -0.44 -9.85 14.58
CA GLY A 176 0.64 -8.89 14.79
C GLY A 176 2.03 -9.53 14.74
N GLU A 177 2.99 -8.95 15.43
CA GLU A 177 4.34 -9.49 15.57
C GLU A 177 4.42 -10.50 16.75
N SER A 178 3.58 -11.52 16.72
CA SER A 178 3.52 -12.51 17.77
C SER A 178 3.46 -13.93 17.20
N GLU A 179 3.79 -14.90 18.04
CA GLU A 179 3.66 -16.34 17.72
C GLU A 179 2.19 -16.82 17.75
N ASN A 180 1.23 -15.93 18.01
CA ASN A 180 -0.19 -16.27 18.03
C ASN A 180 -0.70 -16.49 16.61
N ARG A 181 -0.95 -17.73 16.25
CA ARG A 181 -1.41 -18.12 14.92
C ARG A 181 -2.92 -18.25 14.85
N ILE A 182 -3.43 -17.98 13.67
CA ILE A 182 -4.80 -18.23 13.25
C ILE A 182 -4.80 -19.05 11.96
N THR A 183 -5.92 -19.70 11.69
CA THR A 183 -6.15 -20.40 10.43
C THR A 183 -7.39 -19.79 9.78
N PRO A 184 -7.24 -18.80 8.90
CA PRO A 184 -8.37 -18.21 8.21
C PRO A 184 -9.04 -19.21 7.27
N ALA A 185 -10.37 -19.26 7.28
CA ALA A 185 -11.15 -19.92 6.22
C ALA A 185 -11.15 -19.06 4.94
N ASP A 186 -11.13 -17.73 5.10
CA ASP A 186 -11.06 -16.78 3.99
C ASP A 186 -10.37 -15.48 4.44
N VAL A 187 -9.79 -14.74 3.48
CA VAL A 187 -9.20 -13.41 3.72
C VAL A 187 -9.62 -12.48 2.60
N LYS A 188 -10.17 -11.32 2.98
CA LYS A 188 -10.73 -10.35 2.03
C LYS A 188 -10.32 -8.93 2.37
N LEU A 189 -10.35 -8.08 1.36
CA LEU A 189 -10.33 -6.64 1.53
C LEU A 189 -11.60 -6.22 2.29
N LEU A 190 -11.43 -5.66 3.49
CA LEU A 190 -12.52 -5.15 4.32
C LEU A 190 -12.91 -3.73 3.90
N TRP A 191 -11.91 -2.87 3.69
CA TRP A 191 -12.09 -1.52 3.17
C TRP A 191 -10.81 -0.96 2.58
N GLN A 192 -10.96 0.02 1.72
CA GLN A 192 -9.87 0.83 1.18
C GLN A 192 -10.31 2.28 0.95
N GLY A 193 -9.40 3.20 1.05
CA GLY A 193 -9.55 4.61 0.73
C GLY A 193 -8.23 5.20 0.18
N PRO A 194 -8.25 5.77 -1.02
CA PRO A 194 -9.34 5.88 -2.03
C PRO A 194 -9.68 4.54 -2.70
N LYS A 195 -10.66 4.56 -3.64
CA LYS A 195 -11.05 3.38 -4.42
C LYS A 195 -9.88 2.81 -5.20
N ALA A 196 -9.86 1.47 -5.30
CA ALA A 196 -8.91 0.72 -6.10
C ALA A 196 -7.43 1.03 -5.82
N VAL A 197 -7.14 1.53 -4.61
CA VAL A 197 -5.75 1.75 -4.17
C VAL A 197 -5.02 0.42 -3.97
N VAL A 198 -5.77 -0.63 -3.62
CA VAL A 198 -5.34 -2.02 -3.58
C VAL A 198 -6.20 -2.82 -4.57
N GLN A 199 -5.55 -3.58 -5.45
CA GLN A 199 -6.18 -4.27 -6.56
C GLN A 199 -5.80 -5.74 -6.60
N TYR A 200 -6.58 -6.55 -7.31
CA TYR A 200 -6.28 -7.96 -7.60
C TYR A 200 -5.92 -8.79 -6.36
N CYS A 201 -6.74 -8.62 -5.32
CA CYS A 201 -6.58 -9.33 -4.07
C CYS A 201 -6.85 -10.82 -4.23
N SER A 202 -5.99 -11.67 -3.65
CA SER A 202 -6.20 -13.11 -3.59
C SER A 202 -5.66 -13.71 -2.30
N TYR A 203 -6.28 -14.78 -1.82
CA TYR A 203 -5.87 -15.53 -0.65
C TYR A 203 -5.49 -16.95 -1.03
N ASP A 204 -4.27 -17.37 -0.70
CA ASP A 204 -3.78 -18.74 -0.80
C ASP A 204 -3.92 -19.42 0.57
N SER A 205 -4.98 -20.22 0.75
CA SER A 205 -5.26 -20.89 2.03
C SER A 205 -4.24 -21.99 2.37
N ALA A 206 -3.58 -22.57 1.37
CA ALA A 206 -2.57 -23.60 1.60
C ALA A 206 -1.29 -23.03 2.22
N LYS A 207 -0.97 -21.78 1.89
CA LYS A 207 0.20 -21.07 2.40
C LYS A 207 -0.13 -20.12 3.55
N GLY A 208 -1.37 -19.65 3.65
CA GLY A 208 -1.77 -18.59 4.56
C GLY A 208 -1.25 -17.23 4.12
N GLU A 209 -1.22 -16.99 2.82
CA GLU A 209 -0.70 -15.80 2.21
C GLU A 209 -1.82 -14.99 1.54
N PHE A 210 -1.78 -13.67 1.70
CA PHE A 210 -2.65 -12.74 0.98
C PHE A 210 -1.81 -11.89 0.03
N THR A 211 -2.18 -11.91 -1.24
CA THR A 211 -1.48 -11.18 -2.30
C THR A 211 -2.39 -10.08 -2.87
N PHE A 212 -1.79 -8.94 -3.15
CA PHE A 212 -2.46 -7.79 -3.75
C PHE A 212 -1.51 -7.02 -4.66
N PHE A 213 -2.06 -6.18 -5.52
CA PHE A 213 -1.32 -5.31 -6.43
C PHE A 213 -1.60 -3.84 -6.12
N VAL A 214 -0.57 -3.02 -6.24
CA VAL A 214 -0.67 -1.56 -6.19
C VAL A 214 -0.18 -0.99 -7.50
N GLY A 215 -1.05 -0.30 -8.22
CA GLY A 215 -0.73 0.36 -9.48
C GLY A 215 -0.06 1.73 -9.26
N HIS A 216 -0.37 2.67 -10.13
CA HIS A 216 0.11 4.05 -10.04
C HIS A 216 -1.02 5.05 -10.28
N GLU A 217 -0.77 6.29 -9.89
CA GLU A 217 -1.55 7.46 -10.31
C GLU A 217 -0.82 8.20 -11.42
N ASP A 218 -1.54 8.55 -12.48
CA ASP A 218 -1.01 9.35 -13.57
C ASP A 218 -0.83 10.81 -13.13
N ILE A 219 0.33 11.38 -13.44
CA ILE A 219 0.57 12.82 -13.36
C ILE A 219 0.39 13.39 -14.76
N THR A 220 -0.62 14.22 -14.92
CA THR A 220 -0.94 14.82 -16.22
C THR A 220 -0.52 16.29 -16.29
N ASN A 221 -0.13 16.74 -17.49
CA ASN A 221 0.07 18.16 -17.80
C ASN A 221 -1.28 18.88 -18.06
N ASP A 222 -1.22 20.18 -18.38
CA ASP A 222 -2.40 21.00 -18.69
C ASP A 222 -3.19 20.49 -19.91
N ASP A 223 -2.53 19.81 -20.83
CA ASP A 223 -3.13 19.20 -22.02
C ASP A 223 -3.71 17.81 -21.76
N LYS A 224 -3.70 17.34 -20.49
CA LYS A 224 -4.13 16.01 -20.02
C LYS A 224 -3.31 14.84 -20.57
N GLU A 225 -2.10 15.10 -20.99
CA GLU A 225 -1.15 14.05 -21.34
C GLU A 225 -0.45 13.54 -20.07
N VAL A 226 -0.30 12.23 -19.94
CA VAL A 226 0.45 11.62 -18.85
C VAL A 226 1.93 11.94 -19.05
N VAL A 227 2.51 12.66 -18.09
CA VAL A 227 3.92 13.09 -18.12
C VAL A 227 4.78 12.34 -17.14
N ASP A 228 4.18 11.76 -16.11
CA ASP A 228 4.85 10.93 -15.09
C ASP A 228 3.81 10.07 -14.34
N THR A 229 4.28 9.19 -13.47
CA THR A 229 3.42 8.39 -12.59
C THR A 229 3.94 8.40 -11.17
N ARG A 230 3.04 8.37 -10.18
CA ARG A 230 3.41 8.33 -8.76
C ARG A 230 2.77 7.16 -8.02
N MET A 231 3.31 6.86 -6.86
CA MET A 231 2.70 5.94 -5.90
C MET A 231 1.31 6.47 -5.50
N PRO A 232 0.24 5.67 -5.61
CA PRO A 232 -1.04 6.06 -5.05
C PRO A 232 -0.94 6.08 -3.52
N GLY A 233 -1.42 7.16 -2.93
CA GLY A 233 -1.48 7.27 -1.48
C GLY A 233 -2.82 6.73 -0.96
N GLY A 234 -2.81 5.96 0.13
CA GLY A 234 -4.05 5.43 0.68
C GLY A 234 -3.87 4.51 1.86
N ASN A 235 -5.00 3.96 2.27
CA ASN A 235 -5.05 2.98 3.33
C ASN A 235 -6.04 1.89 2.95
N ALA A 236 -5.74 0.67 3.32
CA ALA A 236 -6.66 -0.44 3.20
C ALA A 236 -6.55 -1.36 4.43
N VAL A 237 -7.63 -2.06 4.72
CA VAL A 237 -7.62 -3.11 5.74
C VAL A 237 -8.12 -4.39 5.12
N VAL A 238 -7.37 -5.46 5.32
CA VAL A 238 -7.77 -6.82 4.99
C VAL A 238 -8.17 -7.55 6.27
N ALA A 239 -9.18 -8.42 6.18
CA ALA A 239 -9.68 -9.17 7.32
C ALA A 239 -9.69 -10.67 7.03
N ALA A 240 -9.31 -11.44 8.05
CA ALA A 240 -9.42 -12.89 8.08
C ALA A 240 -10.75 -13.31 8.70
N TYR A 241 -11.40 -14.29 8.09
CA TYR A 241 -12.69 -14.82 8.49
C TYR A 241 -12.56 -16.30 8.90
N ASP A 242 -13.35 -16.72 9.87
CA ASP A 242 -13.52 -18.13 10.22
C ASP A 242 -14.55 -18.81 9.30
N ASP A 243 -14.81 -20.11 9.54
CA ASP A 243 -15.79 -20.90 8.79
C ASP A 243 -17.24 -20.41 8.93
N ASN A 244 -17.54 -19.57 9.93
CA ASN A 244 -18.86 -18.97 10.14
C ASN A 244 -18.99 -17.61 9.46
N GLY A 245 -17.89 -17.09 8.91
CA GLY A 245 -17.82 -15.75 8.30
C GLY A 245 -17.63 -14.62 9.31
N GLU A 246 -17.20 -14.95 10.55
CA GLU A 246 -16.85 -13.97 11.57
C GLU A 246 -15.38 -13.56 11.44
N ILE A 247 -15.09 -12.25 11.63
CA ILE A 247 -13.72 -11.75 11.57
C ILE A 247 -12.93 -12.24 12.79
N ILE A 248 -11.77 -12.85 12.55
CA ILE A 248 -10.85 -13.35 13.58
C ILE A 248 -9.59 -12.51 13.73
N TRP A 249 -9.23 -11.73 12.72
CA TRP A 249 -8.15 -10.73 12.72
C TRP A 249 -8.23 -9.81 11.52
N SER A 250 -7.42 -8.73 11.52
CA SER A 250 -7.31 -7.77 10.41
C SER A 250 -5.92 -7.13 10.38
N TRP A 251 -5.50 -6.68 9.20
CA TRP A 251 -4.22 -6.03 8.96
C TRP A 251 -4.42 -4.74 8.17
N HIS A 252 -3.63 -3.74 8.52
CA HIS A 252 -3.60 -2.46 7.84
C HIS A 252 -2.54 -2.47 6.73
N LEU A 253 -2.92 -2.13 5.52
CA LEU A 253 -2.05 -1.86 4.39
C LEU A 253 -1.93 -0.34 4.25
N TRP A 254 -0.75 0.19 4.55
CA TRP A 254 -0.50 1.62 4.54
C TRP A 254 0.29 2.01 3.29
N LEU A 255 -0.39 2.65 2.32
CA LEU A 255 0.20 3.09 1.07
C LEU A 255 0.71 4.52 1.22
N THR A 256 2.02 4.70 1.11
CA THR A 256 2.68 6.00 1.29
C THR A 256 3.74 6.22 0.22
N GLY A 257 3.91 7.47 -0.20
CA GLY A 257 4.78 7.82 -1.35
C GLY A 257 6.28 7.74 -1.08
N SER A 258 6.71 7.36 0.14
CA SER A 258 8.12 7.25 0.49
C SER A 258 8.35 6.21 1.58
N ASP A 259 9.57 5.71 1.62
CA ASP A 259 10.05 4.79 2.65
C ASP A 259 10.18 5.52 4.00
N VAL A 260 9.34 5.11 4.96
CA VAL A 260 9.33 5.68 6.32
C VAL A 260 10.60 5.36 7.11
N GLU A 261 11.33 4.30 6.73
CA GLU A 261 12.64 3.97 7.30
C GLU A 261 13.69 5.00 6.91
N ALA A 262 13.71 5.39 5.64
CA ALA A 262 14.67 6.35 5.11
C ALA A 262 14.40 7.78 5.59
N SER A 263 13.14 8.11 5.90
CA SER A 263 12.73 9.45 6.33
C SER A 263 12.64 9.63 7.85
N ALA A 264 13.06 8.64 8.64
CA ALA A 264 13.01 8.68 10.10
C ALA A 264 13.72 9.90 10.70
N ILE A 265 13.09 10.55 11.66
CA ILE A 265 13.61 11.73 12.37
C ILE A 265 14.32 11.27 13.64
N ARG A 266 15.64 11.45 13.69
CA ARG A 266 16.48 11.08 14.83
C ARG A 266 16.40 12.13 15.92
N THR A 267 15.93 11.74 17.10
CA THR A 267 15.78 12.61 18.26
C THR A 267 16.44 12.02 19.49
N SER A 268 16.55 12.80 20.57
CA SER A 268 17.03 12.30 21.86
C SER A 268 16.08 11.31 22.55
N ALA A 269 14.82 11.28 22.15
CA ALA A 269 13.80 10.35 22.65
C ALA A 269 13.62 9.10 21.77
N GLY A 270 14.45 8.93 20.76
CA GLY A 270 14.41 7.85 19.77
C GLY A 270 14.19 8.34 18.35
N ASP A 271 14.20 7.42 17.41
CA ASP A 271 13.92 7.73 16.00
C ASP A 271 12.40 7.67 15.76
N PHE A 272 11.79 8.80 15.44
CA PHE A 272 10.35 8.86 15.12
C PHE A 272 10.13 8.76 13.61
N MET A 273 8.98 8.22 13.21
CA MET A 273 8.52 8.40 11.83
C MET A 273 8.36 9.89 11.53
N ASP A 274 8.61 10.29 10.30
CA ASP A 274 8.42 11.68 9.85
C ASP A 274 6.94 12.07 9.72
N ARG A 275 6.04 11.08 9.72
CA ARG A 275 4.59 11.23 9.52
C ARG A 275 3.76 10.37 10.46
N ASN A 276 2.48 10.70 10.59
CA ASN A 276 1.52 9.91 11.37
C ASN A 276 1.21 8.58 10.70
N LEU A 277 0.91 7.56 11.48
CA LEU A 277 0.49 6.26 10.98
C LEU A 277 -0.75 6.39 10.08
N GLY A 278 -0.65 5.90 8.85
CA GLY A 278 -1.68 6.03 7.82
C GLY A 278 -1.67 7.36 7.04
N ALA A 279 -0.70 8.25 7.27
CA ALA A 279 -0.57 9.49 6.49
C ALA A 279 0.12 9.26 5.13
N TYR A 280 -0.25 10.06 4.12
CA TYR A 280 0.39 9.99 2.80
C TYR A 280 1.75 10.68 2.79
N HIS A 281 1.88 11.79 3.54
CA HIS A 281 3.11 12.57 3.68
C HIS A 281 3.19 13.18 5.09
N ASN A 282 4.31 13.81 5.39
CA ASN A 282 4.57 14.38 6.73
C ASN A 282 3.81 15.68 7.02
N GLY A 283 3.33 16.39 5.99
CA GLY A 283 2.62 17.67 6.12
C GLY A 283 3.53 18.87 6.29
N ASP A 284 4.83 18.68 6.50
CA ASP A 284 5.78 19.79 6.65
C ASP A 284 5.95 20.55 5.33
N GLY A 285 5.75 21.86 5.39
CA GLY A 285 5.76 22.71 4.19
C GLY A 285 4.55 22.56 3.26
N SER A 286 3.50 21.81 3.65
CA SER A 286 2.23 21.76 2.93
C SER A 286 1.61 23.14 2.85
N VAL A 287 1.39 23.64 1.64
CA VAL A 287 0.89 24.98 1.38
C VAL A 287 -0.59 25.04 0.99
N ASP A 288 -1.17 23.90 0.61
CA ASP A 288 -2.57 23.79 0.25
C ASP A 288 -3.40 23.16 1.37
N GLY A 289 -4.48 23.87 1.74
CA GLY A 289 -5.40 23.43 2.75
C GLY A 289 -5.97 22.04 2.49
N ASP A 290 -6.21 21.70 1.25
CA ASP A 290 -6.75 20.40 0.85
C ASP A 290 -5.74 19.26 0.99
N ASP A 291 -4.45 19.56 0.98
CA ASP A 291 -3.39 18.55 1.06
C ASP A 291 -3.02 18.18 2.50
N ILE A 292 -3.23 19.09 3.46
CA ILE A 292 -2.88 18.85 4.86
C ILE A 292 -3.59 17.64 5.47
N TYR A 293 -4.84 17.34 5.05
CA TYR A 293 -5.57 16.16 5.54
C TYR A 293 -4.88 14.85 5.24
N LYS A 294 -4.09 14.81 4.18
CA LYS A 294 -3.29 13.66 3.81
C LYS A 294 -2.13 13.42 4.78
N SER A 295 -1.78 14.41 5.60
CA SER A 295 -0.77 14.29 6.67
C SER A 295 -1.35 13.87 8.02
N TYR A 296 -2.67 13.90 8.20
CA TYR A 296 -3.27 13.61 9.50
C TYR A 296 -3.10 12.17 9.93
N GLY A 297 -3.03 11.22 8.98
CA GLY A 297 -3.04 9.80 9.29
C GLY A 297 -4.41 9.33 9.78
N LEU A 298 -4.42 8.16 10.37
CA LEU A 298 -5.63 7.50 10.86
C LEU A 298 -5.77 7.67 12.38
N TYR A 299 -6.97 7.40 12.91
CA TYR A 299 -7.27 7.51 14.32
C TYR A 299 -7.38 6.13 14.94
N TYR A 300 -6.91 5.99 16.18
CA TYR A 300 -6.91 4.73 16.93
C TYR A 300 -7.49 4.96 18.31
N GLN A 301 -8.34 4.06 18.80
CA GLN A 301 -8.66 3.99 20.23
C GLN A 301 -7.48 3.33 20.95
N TRP A 302 -7.15 3.79 22.14
CA TRP A 302 -5.96 3.32 22.85
C TRP A 302 -6.02 1.80 23.08
N GLY A 303 -4.97 1.10 22.71
CA GLY A 303 -4.88 -0.36 22.83
C GLY A 303 -5.49 -1.14 21.65
N ARG A 304 -6.06 -0.48 20.64
CA ARG A 304 -6.61 -1.12 19.44
C ARG A 304 -5.66 -0.96 18.25
N LYS A 305 -5.58 -2.02 17.44
CA LYS A 305 -4.79 -2.03 16.19
C LYS A 305 -5.53 -1.50 14.96
N ASP A 306 -6.86 -1.46 15.03
CA ASP A 306 -7.70 -1.16 13.86
C ASP A 306 -7.91 0.34 13.71
N PRO A 307 -7.61 0.89 12.52
CA PRO A 307 -7.69 2.31 12.26
C PRO A 307 -9.10 2.78 11.90
N MET A 308 -9.34 4.06 12.14
CA MET A 308 -10.51 4.81 11.69
C MET A 308 -10.09 5.92 10.72
N PRO A 309 -10.95 6.30 9.75
CA PRO A 309 -10.59 7.22 8.70
C PRO A 309 -10.28 8.62 9.21
N ARG A 310 -9.51 9.36 8.43
CA ARG A 310 -9.23 10.79 8.60
C ARG A 310 -10.39 11.65 8.07
N PRO A 311 -10.45 12.97 8.38
CA PRO A 311 -11.37 13.88 7.73
C PRO A 311 -10.96 14.16 6.28
N ILE A 312 -11.91 14.60 5.46
CA ILE A 312 -11.68 15.01 4.07
C ILE A 312 -11.67 16.54 3.87
N ASP A 313 -12.25 17.27 4.77
CA ASP A 313 -12.29 18.74 4.73
C ASP A 313 -12.46 19.36 6.12
N TYR A 314 -12.50 20.70 6.21
CA TYR A 314 -12.68 21.46 7.45
C TYR A 314 -14.14 21.64 7.87
N SER A 315 -15.10 21.10 7.15
CA SER A 315 -16.50 21.34 7.50
C SER A 315 -16.87 20.62 8.80
N PHE A 316 -17.58 21.31 9.68
CA PHE A 316 -18.07 20.77 10.96
C PHE A 316 -19.23 19.79 10.84
N THR A 317 -19.49 19.25 9.66
CA THR A 317 -20.59 18.32 9.49
C THR A 317 -20.22 16.97 10.07
N LYS A 318 -21.16 16.34 10.75
CA LYS A 318 -21.00 15.06 11.48
C LYS A 318 -20.56 13.85 10.61
N ASN A 319 -20.32 14.04 9.34
CA ASN A 319 -20.01 12.98 8.37
C ASN A 319 -18.85 13.38 7.46
N ASN A 320 -17.82 13.97 8.02
CA ASN A 320 -16.68 14.51 7.27
C ASN A 320 -15.51 13.54 7.17
N ASP A 321 -15.79 12.27 7.32
CA ASP A 321 -14.78 11.21 7.21
C ASP A 321 -14.47 10.93 5.75
N GLU A 322 -13.22 10.55 5.49
CA GLU A 322 -12.79 10.02 4.20
C GLU A 322 -13.72 8.89 3.77
N TYR A 323 -14.15 8.94 2.51
CA TYR A 323 -14.94 7.86 1.95
C TYR A 323 -14.07 6.62 1.75
N VAL A 324 -14.49 5.51 2.33
CA VAL A 324 -13.85 4.21 2.17
C VAL A 324 -14.80 3.19 1.58
N TYR A 325 -14.26 2.24 0.87
CA TYR A 325 -14.99 1.33 0.01
C TYR A 325 -14.59 -0.10 0.26
N GLY A 326 -15.54 -1.02 0.22
CA GLY A 326 -15.29 -2.45 0.27
C GLY A 326 -14.84 -3.02 -1.09
N SER A 327 -14.71 -4.33 -1.14
CA SER A 327 -14.18 -5.06 -2.31
C SER A 327 -15.07 -4.97 -3.57
N SER A 328 -16.35 -4.66 -3.41
CA SER A 328 -17.31 -4.46 -4.52
C SER A 328 -17.67 -2.99 -4.70
N ASP A 329 -16.79 -2.09 -4.29
CA ASP A 329 -16.97 -0.63 -4.35
C ASP A 329 -18.17 -0.10 -3.51
N GLU A 330 -18.71 -0.92 -2.61
CA GLU A 330 -19.73 -0.50 -1.66
C GLU A 330 -19.14 0.47 -0.63
N PHE A 331 -19.95 1.44 -0.24
CA PHE A 331 -19.56 2.42 0.75
C PHE A 331 -19.54 1.82 2.16
N ILE A 332 -18.41 1.87 2.84
CA ILE A 332 -18.22 1.36 4.20
C ILE A 332 -18.40 2.48 5.21
N ARG A 333 -19.11 2.17 6.31
CA ARG A 333 -19.34 3.06 7.44
C ARG A 333 -18.96 2.39 8.75
N TRP A 334 -18.36 3.16 9.65
CA TRP A 334 -18.12 2.72 11.02
C TRP A 334 -19.43 2.64 11.80
N LYS A 335 -19.52 1.64 12.65
CA LYS A 335 -20.63 1.48 13.61
C LYS A 335 -20.18 1.96 14.97
N TYR A 336 -21.09 2.61 15.67
CA TYR A 336 -20.85 3.10 17.02
C TYR A 336 -21.58 2.19 18.02
N TYR A 337 -20.85 1.74 19.03
CA TYR A 337 -21.35 0.79 20.03
C TYR A 337 -21.21 1.38 21.42
N ASP A 338 -22.18 1.12 22.27
CA ASP A 338 -22.21 1.50 23.66
C ASP A 338 -22.43 0.28 24.60
N ASP A 339 -22.67 0.54 25.90
CA ASP A 339 -22.84 -0.51 26.91
C ASP A 339 -24.00 -1.48 26.63
N GLU A 340 -24.97 -1.10 25.82
CA GLU A 340 -26.17 -1.90 25.52
C GLU A 340 -25.94 -2.89 24.38
N ASP A 341 -24.92 -2.68 23.57
CA ASP A 341 -24.66 -3.45 22.34
C ASP A 341 -23.87 -4.73 22.56
N GLY A 342 -23.48 -5.07 23.80
CA GLY A 342 -22.61 -6.21 24.09
C GLY A 342 -21.14 -6.02 23.66
N ALA A 343 -20.77 -4.78 23.37
CA ALA A 343 -19.40 -4.38 23.05
C ALA A 343 -18.53 -4.24 24.31
N GLY A 344 -17.32 -3.72 24.18
CA GLY A 344 -16.47 -3.36 25.32
C GLY A 344 -15.54 -4.46 25.80
N SER A 345 -15.15 -5.37 24.90
CA SER A 345 -14.06 -6.32 25.14
C SER A 345 -13.01 -6.30 24.04
N ALA A 346 -11.82 -6.80 24.32
CA ALA A 346 -10.75 -6.90 23.34
C ALA A 346 -11.12 -7.87 22.20
N GLU A 347 -11.82 -8.96 22.53
CA GLU A 347 -12.32 -9.93 21.58
C GLU A 347 -13.36 -9.32 20.64
N PHE A 348 -14.32 -8.57 21.20
CA PHE A 348 -15.30 -7.85 20.40
C PHE A 348 -14.61 -6.87 19.44
N ALA A 349 -13.65 -6.08 19.94
CA ALA A 349 -12.92 -5.11 19.14
C ALA A 349 -12.14 -5.76 17.99
N ALA A 350 -11.49 -6.91 18.23
CA ALA A 350 -10.76 -7.67 17.22
C ALA A 350 -11.68 -8.28 16.14
N ALA A 351 -12.89 -8.70 16.54
CA ALA A 351 -13.91 -9.23 15.62
C ALA A 351 -14.68 -8.11 14.89
N ASN A 352 -14.57 -6.87 15.34
CA ASN A 352 -15.31 -5.74 14.79
C ASN A 352 -14.37 -4.55 14.48
N PRO A 353 -13.48 -4.68 13.48
CA PRO A 353 -12.53 -3.61 13.12
C PRO A 353 -13.22 -2.33 12.63
N LEU A 354 -14.47 -2.40 12.18
CA LEU A 354 -15.30 -1.25 11.79
C LEU A 354 -16.14 -0.68 12.94
N ALA A 355 -15.86 -1.07 14.18
CA ALA A 355 -16.54 -0.55 15.36
C ALA A 355 -15.77 0.62 15.97
N PHE A 356 -16.49 1.70 16.31
CA PHE A 356 -16.05 2.65 17.33
C PHE A 356 -16.80 2.32 18.63
N VAL A 357 -16.07 1.91 19.66
CA VAL A 357 -16.64 1.55 20.95
C VAL A 357 -16.65 2.80 21.84
N LEU A 358 -17.84 3.31 22.17
CA LEU A 358 -18.00 4.50 23.00
C LEU A 358 -17.48 4.25 24.42
N GLY A 359 -17.04 5.30 25.08
CA GLY A 359 -16.55 5.19 26.44
C GLY A 359 -17.65 4.94 27.45
N SER A 360 -17.57 3.83 28.19
CA SER A 360 -18.52 3.55 29.26
C SER A 360 -18.29 4.42 30.49
N LYS A 361 -19.32 5.14 30.93
CA LYS A 361 -19.26 5.96 32.15
C LYS A 361 -19.00 5.10 33.38
N SER A 362 -19.46 3.87 33.41
CA SER A 362 -19.25 2.94 34.52
C SER A 362 -17.79 2.49 34.64
N ASN A 363 -16.99 2.67 33.60
CA ASN A 363 -15.56 2.34 33.57
C ASN A 363 -14.70 3.54 33.13
N ASP A 364 -14.95 4.72 33.68
CA ASP A 364 -14.18 5.96 33.44
C ASP A 364 -13.94 6.27 31.95
N TYR A 365 -14.95 6.01 31.12
CA TYR A 365 -14.91 6.23 29.67
C TYR A 365 -13.77 5.47 28.95
N ASP A 366 -13.42 4.29 29.46
CA ASP A 366 -12.69 3.30 28.68
C ASP A 366 -13.66 2.62 27.68
N TRP A 367 -13.14 2.16 26.54
CA TRP A 367 -13.87 1.33 25.60
C TRP A 367 -13.95 -0.15 26.06
N LEU A 368 -13.11 -0.55 27.01
CA LEU A 368 -13.27 -1.80 27.77
C LEU A 368 -14.27 -1.56 28.91
N TYR A 369 -15.39 -2.26 28.94
CA TYR A 369 -16.46 -1.93 29.88
C TYR A 369 -16.32 -2.58 31.26
N SER A 370 -15.54 -3.66 31.37
CA SER A 370 -15.43 -4.43 32.62
C SER A 370 -14.10 -4.24 33.35
N SER A 371 -13.07 -3.76 32.67
CA SER A 371 -11.71 -3.61 33.24
C SER A 371 -10.90 -2.63 32.42
N HIS A 372 -9.75 -2.21 32.96
CA HIS A 372 -8.70 -1.53 32.20
C HIS A 372 -7.60 -2.55 31.92
N ASP A 373 -7.14 -2.63 30.68
CA ASP A 373 -6.02 -3.51 30.31
C ASP A 373 -4.84 -2.65 29.83
N ASP A 374 -3.85 -2.51 30.71
CA ASP A 374 -2.63 -1.73 30.45
C ASP A 374 -1.63 -2.45 29.54
N THR A 375 -1.90 -3.70 29.16
CA THR A 375 -1.01 -4.52 28.33
C THR A 375 -1.32 -4.44 26.84
N LEU A 376 -2.43 -3.80 26.47
CA LEU A 376 -2.85 -3.70 25.07
C LEU A 376 -1.85 -2.94 24.20
N TRP A 377 -1.21 -1.89 24.73
CA TRP A 377 -0.03 -1.26 24.15
C TRP A 377 1.09 -1.17 25.19
N SER A 378 2.33 -1.32 24.75
CA SER A 378 3.50 -1.26 25.62
C SER A 378 4.68 -0.62 24.91
N ALA A 379 5.44 0.18 25.65
CA ALA A 379 6.69 0.76 25.18
C ALA A 379 7.91 -0.14 25.38
N ASP A 380 7.82 -1.14 26.28
CA ASP A 380 8.94 -2.03 26.59
C ASP A 380 9.07 -3.15 25.57
N LYS A 381 7.93 -3.70 25.17
CA LYS A 381 7.84 -4.78 24.19
C LYS A 381 6.59 -4.58 23.35
N LYS A 382 6.75 -4.60 22.05
CA LYS A 382 5.62 -4.50 21.10
C LYS A 382 4.56 -5.53 21.42
N SER A 383 3.35 -5.07 21.67
CA SER A 383 2.21 -5.93 22.00
C SER A 383 1.55 -6.47 20.73
N VAL A 384 0.70 -7.48 20.88
CA VAL A 384 -0.06 -8.04 19.75
C VAL A 384 -1.03 -7.02 19.11
N ASN A 385 -1.44 -6.02 19.87
CA ASN A 385 -2.35 -4.95 19.42
C ASN A 385 -1.63 -3.67 18.99
N ASP A 386 -0.30 -3.64 18.97
CA ASP A 386 0.44 -2.46 18.50
C ASP A 386 0.13 -2.19 17.03
N PRO A 387 -0.34 -0.99 16.66
CA PRO A 387 -0.74 -0.68 15.28
C PRO A 387 0.45 -0.32 14.37
N CYS A 388 1.64 -0.08 14.94
CA CYS A 388 2.81 0.34 14.18
C CYS A 388 3.36 -0.79 13.30
N PRO A 389 3.96 -0.47 12.15
CA PRO A 389 4.63 -1.48 11.30
C PRO A 389 5.81 -2.15 12.02
N ARG A 390 6.29 -3.24 11.44
CA ARG A 390 7.47 -3.95 11.93
C ARG A 390 8.69 -3.02 12.04
N GLY A 391 9.47 -3.18 13.13
CA GLY A 391 10.60 -2.31 13.46
C GLY A 391 10.20 -0.97 14.09
N TRP A 392 8.89 -0.74 14.24
CA TRP A 392 8.31 0.45 14.85
C TRP A 392 7.30 0.06 15.91
N ARG A 393 7.14 0.89 16.93
CA ARG A 393 6.21 0.66 18.05
C ARG A 393 5.58 1.95 18.55
N MET A 394 4.62 1.81 19.43
CA MET A 394 4.05 2.94 20.16
C MET A 394 5.15 3.65 20.99
N PRO A 395 5.17 5.02 21.00
CA PRO A 395 6.12 5.76 21.82
C PRO A 395 5.84 5.56 23.31
N ALA A 396 6.90 5.64 24.14
CA ALA A 396 6.79 5.61 25.59
C ALA A 396 5.92 6.77 26.13
N GLY A 397 5.33 6.59 27.30
CA GLY A 397 4.44 7.57 27.92
C GLY A 397 5.06 8.96 28.14
N ASP A 398 6.37 9.03 28.24
CA ASP A 398 7.16 10.25 28.44
C ASP A 398 7.95 10.69 27.19
N ALA A 399 7.83 9.99 26.07
CA ALA A 399 8.61 10.26 24.87
C ALA A 399 8.58 11.72 24.40
N PHE A 400 7.42 12.37 24.51
CA PHE A 400 7.26 13.77 24.10
C PHE A 400 7.76 14.79 25.13
N THR A 401 8.18 14.36 26.32
CA THR A 401 8.78 15.28 27.32
C THR A 401 10.17 15.79 26.92
N ALA A 402 10.81 15.16 25.93
CA ALA A 402 12.09 15.61 25.38
C ALA A 402 11.98 16.86 24.50
N PHE A 403 10.77 17.26 24.14
CA PHE A 403 10.53 18.34 23.18
C PHE A 403 9.96 19.59 23.83
N ASP A 404 10.11 20.72 23.14
CA ASP A 404 9.39 21.96 23.32
C ASP A 404 8.68 22.33 22.01
N ILE A 405 7.73 23.26 22.09
CA ILE A 405 7.18 23.92 20.90
C ILE A 405 8.24 24.84 20.33
N ASP A 406 8.34 24.95 19.00
CA ASP A 406 9.22 25.91 18.35
C ASP A 406 8.75 27.34 18.60
N GLU A 407 9.40 28.04 19.55
CA GLU A 407 9.10 29.42 19.91
C GLU A 407 9.42 30.42 18.77
N LEU A 408 10.24 30.03 17.80
CA LEU A 408 10.58 30.88 16.66
C LEU A 408 9.46 30.95 15.61
N GLU A 409 8.51 30.07 15.69
CA GLU A 409 7.27 30.16 14.93
C GLU A 409 6.38 31.20 15.61
N ASP A 410 6.67 32.49 15.39
CA ASP A 410 5.92 33.58 15.98
C ASP A 410 4.43 33.46 15.60
N MET A 411 3.59 33.36 16.61
CA MET A 411 2.13 33.26 16.47
C MET A 411 1.54 34.42 15.68
N ALA A 412 2.19 35.61 15.68
CA ALA A 412 1.79 36.74 14.85
C ALA A 412 2.05 36.50 13.35
N GLN A 413 3.00 35.64 13.00
CA GLN A 413 3.30 35.29 11.60
C GLN A 413 2.41 34.17 11.08
N LEU A 414 1.79 33.36 11.95
CA LEU A 414 0.86 32.31 11.53
C LEU A 414 -0.39 32.86 10.82
N GLY A 415 -0.78 34.12 11.07
CA GLY A 415 -1.82 34.80 10.31
C GLY A 415 -1.46 35.03 8.84
N ASP A 416 -0.17 35.09 8.51
CA ASP A 416 0.36 35.28 7.17
C ASP A 416 0.87 33.98 6.53
N VAL A 417 1.13 32.95 7.32
CA VAL A 417 1.55 31.61 6.82
C VAL A 417 0.30 30.79 6.52
N LYS A 418 -0.30 31.06 5.39
CA LYS A 418 -1.33 30.20 4.83
C LYS A 418 -0.74 28.80 4.64
N GLY A 419 -1.20 27.85 5.46
CA GLY A 419 -0.93 26.44 5.22
C GLY A 419 -0.11 25.69 6.27
N MET A 420 0.24 26.29 7.41
CA MET A 420 0.77 25.50 8.53
C MET A 420 -0.37 25.04 9.45
N TYR A 421 -0.81 23.81 9.26
CA TYR A 421 -1.92 23.22 10.02
C TYR A 421 -1.42 22.25 11.09
N GLY A 422 -0.34 22.61 11.74
CA GLY A 422 0.31 21.86 12.79
C GLY A 422 1.43 22.66 13.40
N TRP A 423 2.31 21.99 14.15
CA TRP A 423 3.40 22.65 14.83
C TRP A 423 4.68 21.82 14.79
N HIS A 424 5.82 22.51 14.78
CA HIS A 424 7.11 21.86 15.00
C HIS A 424 7.37 21.69 16.49
N LEU A 425 7.62 20.45 16.88
CA LEU A 425 8.26 20.15 18.15
C LEU A 425 9.78 20.20 17.95
N VAL A 426 10.48 20.80 18.88
CA VAL A 426 11.94 20.92 18.88
C VAL A 426 12.51 20.06 19.99
N ASP A 427 13.34 19.09 19.63
CA ASP A 427 14.09 18.30 20.59
C ASP A 427 15.04 19.21 21.39
N ARG A 428 14.88 19.25 22.71
CA ARG A 428 15.65 20.13 23.61
C ARG A 428 17.15 19.88 23.57
N LEU A 429 17.56 18.66 23.30
CA LEU A 429 18.97 18.28 23.33
C LEU A 429 19.64 18.44 21.95
N THR A 430 18.95 18.07 20.88
CA THR A 430 19.53 18.03 19.53
C THR A 430 19.15 19.24 18.69
N GLY A 431 18.06 19.95 19.03
CA GLY A 431 17.50 21.02 18.20
C GLY A 431 16.78 20.52 16.94
N VAL A 432 16.62 19.21 16.78
CA VAL A 432 15.93 18.63 15.64
C VAL A 432 14.44 18.97 15.73
N LYS A 433 13.86 19.37 14.60
CA LYS A 433 12.46 19.70 14.49
C LYS A 433 11.66 18.53 13.92
N MET A 434 10.45 18.34 14.45
CA MET A 434 9.49 17.35 14.00
C MET A 434 8.12 17.98 13.84
N PHE A 435 7.58 18.01 12.62
CA PHE A 435 6.26 18.57 12.37
C PHE A 435 5.15 17.64 12.85
N MET A 436 4.19 18.19 13.58
CA MET A 436 3.02 17.47 14.13
C MET A 436 1.75 18.16 13.64
N PRO A 437 0.97 17.54 12.74
CA PRO A 437 -0.32 18.07 12.30
C PRO A 437 -1.32 18.25 13.44
N GLY A 438 -2.11 19.32 13.40
CA GLY A 438 -3.19 19.59 14.35
C GLY A 438 -4.47 18.86 13.96
N ALA A 439 -4.48 17.55 14.01
CA ALA A 439 -5.53 16.71 13.45
C ALA A 439 -6.73 16.42 14.37
N GLY A 440 -6.83 17.09 15.53
CA GLY A 440 -7.93 16.89 16.47
C GLY A 440 -8.02 15.47 17.02
N ARG A 441 -9.23 15.04 17.40
CA ARG A 441 -9.51 13.68 17.89
C ARG A 441 -10.96 13.26 17.61
N ARG A 442 -11.24 11.96 17.64
CA ARG A 442 -12.60 11.43 17.74
C ARG A 442 -13.03 11.38 19.21
N SER A 443 -14.20 11.91 19.51
CA SER A 443 -14.71 11.98 20.87
C SER A 443 -15.08 10.59 21.41
N PHE A 444 -14.67 10.30 22.64
CA PHE A 444 -15.05 9.10 23.38
C PHE A 444 -16.57 8.96 23.60
N GLU A 445 -17.33 10.07 23.54
CA GLU A 445 -18.77 10.08 23.80
C GLU A 445 -19.62 9.67 22.60
N ASN A 446 -19.15 9.93 21.39
CA ASN A 446 -19.96 9.77 20.17
C ASN A 446 -19.15 9.44 18.90
N GLY A 447 -17.82 9.29 18.99
CA GLY A 447 -16.95 9.00 17.87
C GLY A 447 -16.78 10.10 16.82
N VAL A 448 -17.44 11.24 17.01
CA VAL A 448 -17.39 12.37 16.07
C VAL A 448 -16.04 13.07 16.18
N LEU A 449 -15.50 13.46 15.01
CA LEU A 449 -14.29 14.29 14.96
C LEU A 449 -14.53 15.63 15.64
N THR A 450 -13.63 15.99 16.54
CA THR A 450 -13.64 17.23 17.29
C THR A 450 -12.27 17.88 17.25
N ASN A 451 -12.24 19.20 17.41
CA ASN A 451 -11.00 19.97 17.48
C ASN A 451 -10.10 19.90 16.22
N VAL A 452 -10.65 19.43 15.13
CA VAL A 452 -10.00 19.51 13.81
C VAL A 452 -10.08 20.93 13.30
N ASN A 453 -11.19 21.62 13.67
CA ASN A 453 -11.40 23.03 13.42
C ASN A 453 -12.18 23.62 14.59
N ASN A 454 -11.61 24.54 15.33
CA ASN A 454 -12.15 24.90 16.64
C ASN A 454 -12.95 26.20 16.69
N TYR A 455 -13.19 26.86 15.57
CA TYR A 455 -13.91 28.15 15.61
C TYR A 455 -15.04 28.19 14.60
N GLY A 456 -16.24 28.17 15.15
CA GLY A 456 -17.51 28.42 14.46
C GLY A 456 -17.75 29.86 14.05
N ASP A 457 -16.71 30.66 13.89
CA ASP A 457 -16.81 32.01 13.40
C ASP A 457 -16.00 32.16 12.10
N ASP A 458 -16.55 32.89 11.17
CA ASP A 458 -16.18 33.10 9.77
C ASP A 458 -14.71 33.49 9.47
N TYR A 459 -13.77 33.37 10.41
CA TYR A 459 -12.47 34.04 10.28
C TYR A 459 -11.22 33.15 10.36
N SER A 460 -11.29 31.87 10.65
CA SER A 460 -10.10 31.02 10.51
C SER A 460 -10.42 29.53 10.54
N PRO A 461 -10.31 28.84 9.42
CA PRO A 461 -10.56 27.39 9.34
C PRO A 461 -9.32 26.57 9.73
N LEU A 462 -8.46 27.01 10.63
CA LEU A 462 -7.19 26.34 10.88
C LEU A 462 -7.32 25.30 12.01
N PRO A 463 -6.94 24.03 11.76
CA PRO A 463 -6.80 23.02 12.81
C PRO A 463 -5.56 23.34 13.65
N TRP A 464 -5.78 23.56 14.94
CA TRP A 464 -4.73 24.04 15.86
C TRP A 464 -4.44 23.04 16.98
N ILE A 465 -5.20 21.94 17.05
CA ILE A 465 -5.15 21.03 18.19
C ILE A 465 -4.67 19.67 17.75
N GLY A 466 -3.57 19.21 18.34
CA GLY A 466 -3.03 17.87 18.15
C GLY A 466 -3.21 16.99 19.38
N TYR A 467 -3.56 15.73 19.12
CA TYR A 467 -3.64 14.66 20.13
C TYR A 467 -2.96 13.41 19.60
N TYR A 468 -1.94 12.95 20.30
CA TYR A 468 -1.15 11.80 19.86
C TYR A 468 -1.01 10.79 21.00
N TRP A 469 -1.45 9.58 20.76
CA TRP A 469 -1.31 8.52 21.73
C TRP A 469 0.14 8.14 22.01
N THR A 470 0.38 7.76 23.25
CA THR A 470 1.58 7.02 23.68
C THR A 470 1.15 5.68 24.28
N ALA A 471 2.08 4.78 24.54
CA ALA A 471 1.81 3.53 25.25
C ALA A 471 1.63 3.72 26.77
N GLY A 472 1.87 4.93 27.28
CA GLY A 472 1.80 5.19 28.72
C GLY A 472 0.40 5.10 29.28
N THR A 473 0.28 4.59 30.52
CA THR A 473 -0.96 4.44 31.26
C THR A 473 -0.98 5.32 32.48
N ALA A 474 -2.18 5.74 32.92
CA ALA A 474 -2.41 6.59 34.07
C ALA A 474 -3.74 6.22 34.74
N GLY A 475 -3.77 5.10 35.43
CA GLY A 475 -4.98 4.52 35.99
C GLY A 475 -5.98 4.12 34.89
N SER A 476 -7.20 4.65 34.94
CA SER A 476 -8.23 4.41 33.92
C SER A 476 -8.01 5.15 32.60
N LYS A 477 -7.00 6.02 32.55
CA LYS A 477 -6.65 6.82 31.36
C LYS A 477 -5.31 6.40 30.79
N SER A 478 -4.98 6.95 29.63
CA SER A 478 -3.67 6.78 29.02
C SER A 478 -3.05 8.12 28.67
N THR A 479 -1.73 8.16 28.55
CA THR A 479 -0.99 9.38 28.27
C THR A 479 -0.98 9.69 26.79
N SER A 480 -0.90 10.97 26.47
CA SER A 480 -0.84 11.49 25.11
C SER A 480 -0.03 12.77 25.07
N LEU A 481 0.55 13.07 23.91
CA LEU A 481 0.90 14.45 23.58
C LEU A 481 -0.38 15.22 23.29
N PHE A 482 -0.46 16.43 23.83
CA PHE A 482 -1.49 17.42 23.50
C PHE A 482 -0.84 18.77 23.25
N PHE A 483 -1.31 19.47 22.23
CA PHE A 483 -1.02 20.87 22.03
C PHE A 483 -2.28 21.60 21.50
N ASP A 484 -2.47 22.83 21.98
CA ASP A 484 -3.50 23.74 21.50
C ASP A 484 -2.85 25.09 21.23
N LEU A 485 -2.80 25.48 19.98
CA LEU A 485 -2.07 26.64 19.48
C LEU A 485 -3.02 27.80 19.17
N ASN A 486 -4.07 27.94 19.94
CA ASN A 486 -5.04 28.99 19.76
C ASN A 486 -4.42 30.39 19.88
N THR A 487 -4.30 31.07 18.74
CA THR A 487 -3.69 32.41 18.61
C THR A 487 -4.40 33.52 19.39
N THR A 488 -5.68 33.35 19.72
CA THR A 488 -6.43 34.37 20.48
C THR A 488 -6.11 34.40 21.97
N ARG A 489 -5.40 33.39 22.46
CA ARG A 489 -4.93 33.26 23.84
C ARG A 489 -3.42 33.41 23.91
N ALA A 490 -2.92 34.56 23.58
CA ALA A 490 -1.49 34.92 23.51
C ALA A 490 -0.62 34.61 24.75
N VAL A 491 -1.12 33.87 25.73
CA VAL A 491 -0.44 33.65 27.01
C VAL A 491 -0.32 32.19 27.45
N ASN A 492 -1.01 31.25 26.80
CA ASN A 492 -0.94 29.84 27.20
C ASN A 492 -1.09 28.93 25.96
N ASN A 493 -0.01 28.77 25.21
CA ASN A 493 0.14 27.59 24.40
C ASN A 493 0.07 26.40 25.34
N ASN A 494 -1.04 25.70 25.33
CA ASN A 494 -1.16 24.47 26.10
C ASN A 494 -0.36 23.40 25.41
N TYR A 495 0.83 23.12 25.87
CA TYR A 495 1.63 21.98 25.51
C TYR A 495 1.70 21.03 26.70
N GLU A 496 1.09 19.87 26.55
CA GLU A 496 1.07 18.86 27.59
C GLU A 496 1.59 17.53 27.00
N PRO A 497 2.88 17.21 27.15
CA PRO A 497 3.48 16.01 26.57
C PRO A 497 3.06 14.70 27.23
N GLN A 498 2.35 14.76 28.35
CA GLN A 498 1.82 13.60 29.10
C GLN A 498 0.37 13.85 29.56
N LYS A 499 -0.45 14.46 28.69
CA LYS A 499 -1.87 14.68 28.99
C LYS A 499 -2.59 13.34 29.15
N GLN A 500 -3.36 13.22 30.22
CA GLN A 500 -4.19 12.05 30.46
C GLN A 500 -5.52 12.15 29.72
N MET A 501 -5.79 11.16 28.87
CA MET A 501 -6.98 11.10 28.02
C MET A 501 -7.76 9.81 28.25
N TYR A 502 -9.08 9.85 28.09
CA TYR A 502 -9.92 8.65 28.11
C TYR A 502 -9.60 7.73 26.93
N ARG A 503 -9.45 6.42 27.18
CA ARG A 503 -8.98 5.41 26.21
C ARG A 503 -9.93 5.22 25.03
N ALA A 504 -11.20 5.52 25.20
CA ALA A 504 -12.18 5.46 24.10
C ALA A 504 -12.04 6.61 23.08
N ASN A 505 -11.22 7.65 23.32
CA ASN A 505 -10.95 8.62 22.28
C ASN A 505 -10.21 7.95 21.10
N GLY A 506 -10.53 8.38 19.88
CA GLY A 506 -9.74 8.08 18.70
C GLY A 506 -8.71 9.19 18.45
N MET A 507 -7.41 8.88 18.49
CA MET A 507 -6.35 9.87 18.30
C MET A 507 -5.26 9.33 17.38
N GLN A 508 -4.39 10.21 16.90
CA GLN A 508 -3.28 9.85 16.02
C GLN A 508 -2.20 9.05 16.74
N VAL A 509 -1.41 8.35 15.95
CA VAL A 509 -0.21 7.63 16.36
C VAL A 509 0.98 8.14 15.55
N ARG A 510 2.06 8.47 16.23
CA ARG A 510 3.38 8.71 15.65
C ARG A 510 4.34 7.65 16.18
N CYS A 511 4.63 6.65 15.37
CA CYS A 511 5.45 5.52 15.80
C CYS A 511 6.91 5.93 16.03
N VAL A 512 7.57 5.24 16.96
CA VAL A 512 9.00 5.34 17.25
C VAL A 512 9.67 4.01 16.92
N ARG A 513 10.93 4.05 16.49
CA ARG A 513 11.72 2.84 16.20
C ARG A 513 11.88 1.96 17.45
N GLU A 514 11.85 0.66 17.27
CA GLU A 514 12.09 -0.34 18.33
C GLU A 514 13.52 -0.29 18.87
#